data_f80f1ac2b8500aa6a88ff770dc009a7b
#
_entry.id   f80f1ac2b8500aa6a88ff770dc009a7b
#
_cell.length_a   1.000
_cell.length_b   1.000
_cell.length_c   1.000
_cell.angle_alpha   90.00
_cell.angle_beta   90.00
_cell.angle_gamma   90.00
#
_symmetry.space_group_name_H-M   'P 1'
#
loop_
_entity.id
_entity.type
_entity.pdbx_description
1 polymer ?
#
loop_
_entity_poly.entity_id
_entity_poly.type
_entity_poly.pdbx_seq_one_letter_code
_entity_poly.pdbx_strand_id
1 'polypeptide(L)'
;SGNFKIHRFNSSATFAVNDGGSAGGSNTVEYLVVAGGGGGGGQIGGGGGGGGFRTGNLSVSAQNYSITVGGGGSRGVGGSTPGNPGSQGGTSTFSNISSAGGGSGAGFSQGIPASNGGAGGSGGGGVATSNNTASGGAGNTPSTSPSQGNNGGGSSPTRASGSAPIAASVGGGAGAAGTNTNTANGNNTGGAGAASSILGSSFTFSGGGGGGALGTATASSGGSGGGG
;
A
#
# COMPACT_ATOMS: atom_id res chain seq x y z
N SER A 1 -20.73 -9.60 17.51
CA SER A 1 -22.13 -9.95 17.71
C SER A 1 -22.41 -11.28 17.01
N GLY A 2 -23.23 -12.12 17.57
CA GLY A 2 -23.48 -13.49 17.08
C GLY A 2 -22.54 -14.51 17.74
N ASN A 3 -22.56 -15.75 17.25
CA ASN A 3 -21.80 -16.87 17.80
C ASN A 3 -20.36 -16.96 17.25
N PHE A 4 -19.78 -15.84 16.81
CA PHE A 4 -18.44 -15.80 16.24
C PHE A 4 -17.40 -15.31 17.27
N LYS A 5 -16.24 -15.96 17.30
CA LYS A 5 -15.07 -15.53 18.03
C LYS A 5 -14.09 -14.88 17.06
N ILE A 6 -13.65 -13.65 17.37
CA ILE A 6 -12.69 -12.90 16.56
C ILE A 6 -11.32 -13.00 17.22
N HIS A 7 -10.31 -13.43 16.48
CA HIS A 7 -8.90 -13.39 16.83
C HIS A 7 -8.20 -12.33 16.00
N ARG A 8 -7.62 -11.32 16.65
CA ARG A 8 -6.86 -10.25 16.00
C ARG A 8 -5.39 -10.34 16.39
N PHE A 9 -4.51 -10.30 15.38
CA PHE A 9 -3.06 -10.33 15.54
C PHE A 9 -2.46 -9.02 15.04
N ASN A 10 -1.84 -8.23 15.95
CA ASN A 10 -1.14 -6.99 15.64
C ASN A 10 0.39 -7.18 15.63
N SER A 11 0.86 -8.38 15.96
CA SER A 11 2.24 -8.83 15.91
C SER A 11 2.28 -10.30 15.50
N SER A 12 3.44 -10.75 15.02
CA SER A 12 3.64 -12.15 14.65
C SER A 12 3.41 -13.07 15.86
N ALA A 13 2.69 -14.17 15.64
CA ALA A 13 2.25 -15.08 16.68
C ALA A 13 1.87 -16.46 16.11
N THR A 14 1.34 -17.31 16.95
CA THR A 14 0.74 -18.60 16.55
C THR A 14 -0.75 -18.57 16.82
N PHE A 15 -1.55 -18.96 15.83
CA PHE A 15 -2.95 -19.26 16.00
C PHE A 15 -3.10 -20.75 16.27
N ALA A 16 -3.31 -21.11 17.56
CA ALA A 16 -3.49 -22.48 17.97
C ALA A 16 -4.98 -22.88 17.82
N VAL A 17 -5.25 -23.89 17.02
CA VAL A 17 -6.55 -24.55 16.89
C VAL A 17 -6.48 -25.86 17.66
N ASN A 18 -7.12 -25.91 18.83
CA ASN A 18 -7.10 -27.11 19.70
C ASN A 18 -8.10 -28.16 19.25
N ASP A 19 -9.19 -27.74 18.59
CA ASP A 19 -10.21 -28.61 18.06
C ASP A 19 -10.69 -28.06 16.71
N GLY A 20 -10.74 -28.90 15.70
CA GLY A 20 -11.15 -28.52 14.33
C GLY A 20 -12.66 -28.44 14.12
N GLY A 21 -13.43 -28.45 15.19
CA GLY A 21 -14.89 -28.48 15.15
C GLY A 21 -15.45 -29.90 15.25
N SER A 22 -16.60 -30.03 15.90
CA SER A 22 -17.33 -31.31 16.04
C SER A 22 -18.05 -31.68 14.72
N ALA A 23 -18.50 -32.93 14.63
CA ALA A 23 -19.22 -33.52 13.46
C ALA A 23 -20.58 -32.85 13.13
N GLY A 24 -20.63 -31.58 13.06
CA GLY A 24 -21.79 -30.70 12.76
C GLY A 24 -21.42 -29.23 12.88
N GLY A 25 -20.17 -28.94 13.29
CA GLY A 25 -19.63 -27.61 13.33
C GLY A 25 -18.79 -27.28 12.09
N SER A 26 -18.52 -25.99 11.89
CA SER A 26 -17.66 -25.54 10.80
C SER A 26 -16.19 -25.63 11.21
N ASN A 27 -15.37 -26.30 10.40
CA ASN A 27 -13.92 -26.26 10.49
C ASN A 27 -13.31 -25.12 9.65
N THR A 28 -14.10 -24.11 9.29
CA THR A 28 -13.70 -23.03 8.41
C THR A 28 -13.62 -21.73 9.18
N VAL A 29 -12.52 -21.01 9.02
CA VAL A 29 -12.35 -19.65 9.54
C VAL A 29 -12.37 -18.65 8.38
N GLU A 30 -13.12 -17.56 8.54
CA GLU A 30 -12.99 -16.39 7.69
C GLU A 30 -11.73 -15.63 8.11
N TYR A 31 -10.94 -15.16 7.13
CA TYR A 31 -9.72 -14.43 7.41
C TYR A 31 -9.65 -13.09 6.68
N LEU A 32 -8.92 -12.18 7.28
CA LEU A 32 -8.40 -10.96 6.68
C LEU A 32 -6.90 -10.86 6.97
N VAL A 33 -6.08 -10.82 5.92
CA VAL A 33 -4.63 -10.63 6.01
C VAL A 33 -4.26 -9.33 5.31
N VAL A 34 -3.82 -8.34 6.07
CA VAL A 34 -3.35 -7.05 5.57
C VAL A 34 -1.85 -6.94 5.82
N ALA A 35 -1.10 -6.63 4.79
CA ALA A 35 0.34 -6.45 4.86
C ALA A 35 0.73 -5.01 5.24
N GLY A 36 2.00 -4.78 5.55
CA GLY A 36 2.53 -3.45 5.81
C GLY A 36 2.47 -2.57 4.57
N GLY A 37 2.08 -1.29 4.72
CA GLY A 37 2.14 -0.30 3.66
C GLY A 37 3.59 0.06 3.32
N GLY A 38 3.86 0.50 2.10
CA GLY A 38 5.16 1.02 1.67
C GLY A 38 5.43 2.40 2.22
N GLY A 39 6.70 2.76 2.39
CA GLY A 39 7.11 4.11 2.76
C GLY A 39 7.05 5.09 1.60
N GLY A 40 6.69 6.33 1.84
CA GLY A 40 6.76 7.42 0.88
C GLY A 40 8.22 7.78 0.54
N GLY A 41 8.47 8.34 -0.62
CA GLY A 41 9.78 8.82 -1.05
C GLY A 41 10.22 10.08 -0.33
N GLY A 42 11.53 10.34 -0.30
CA GLY A 42 12.14 11.54 0.28
C GLY A 42 11.91 12.80 -0.55
N GLN A 43 12.00 13.95 0.06
CA GLN A 43 11.76 15.28 -0.49
C GLN A 43 10.33 15.40 -1.09
N ILE A 44 10.22 15.72 -2.38
CA ILE A 44 8.98 15.74 -3.13
C ILE A 44 8.70 14.32 -3.64
N GLY A 45 8.74 13.35 -2.75
CA GLY A 45 8.62 11.94 -3.10
C GLY A 45 7.21 11.49 -3.39
N GLY A 46 7.08 10.41 -4.14
CA GLY A 46 5.82 9.72 -4.39
C GLY A 46 5.28 9.06 -3.11
N GLY A 47 3.98 8.92 -3.03
CA GLY A 47 3.33 8.19 -1.92
C GLY A 47 3.64 6.69 -1.94
N GLY A 48 3.77 6.07 -0.77
CA GLY A 48 3.88 4.62 -0.66
C GLY A 48 2.56 3.93 -1.00
N GLY A 49 2.62 2.72 -1.56
CA GLY A 49 1.43 1.91 -1.81
C GLY A 49 0.88 1.29 -0.53
N GLY A 50 -0.41 1.07 -0.44
CA GLY A 50 -1.03 0.27 0.59
C GLY A 50 -0.49 -1.18 0.57
N GLY A 51 -0.45 -1.83 1.73
CA GLY A 51 -0.13 -3.25 1.81
C GLY A 51 -1.19 -4.08 1.08
N GLY A 52 -0.86 -5.29 0.67
CA GLY A 52 -1.82 -6.21 0.10
C GLY A 52 -2.96 -6.49 1.09
N PHE A 53 -4.15 -6.71 0.57
CA PHE A 53 -5.37 -7.03 1.30
C PHE A 53 -5.92 -8.35 0.77
N ARG A 54 -5.97 -9.37 1.62
CA ARG A 54 -6.50 -10.68 1.26
C ARG A 54 -7.54 -11.14 2.25
N THR A 55 -8.68 -11.56 1.74
CA THR A 55 -9.79 -12.09 2.53
C THR A 55 -10.30 -13.38 1.90
N GLY A 56 -10.90 -14.22 2.69
CA GLY A 56 -11.46 -15.49 2.24
C GLY A 56 -11.72 -16.43 3.40
N ASN A 57 -11.90 -17.70 3.08
CA ASN A 57 -12.12 -18.76 4.03
C ASN A 57 -10.97 -19.78 3.99
N LEU A 58 -10.56 -20.29 5.12
CA LEU A 58 -9.57 -21.34 5.27
C LEU A 58 -10.13 -22.47 6.13
N SER A 59 -10.10 -23.68 5.60
CA SER A 59 -10.38 -24.86 6.42
C SER A 59 -9.21 -25.11 7.37
N VAL A 60 -9.52 -25.29 8.64
CA VAL A 60 -8.54 -25.51 9.71
C VAL A 60 -8.76 -26.86 10.38
N SER A 61 -7.69 -27.43 10.90
CA SER A 61 -7.68 -28.64 11.72
C SER A 61 -6.97 -28.35 13.03
N ALA A 62 -7.04 -29.26 13.99
CA ALA A 62 -6.36 -29.13 15.28
C ALA A 62 -4.84 -29.11 15.08
N GLN A 63 -4.27 -27.91 14.97
CA GLN A 63 -2.83 -27.66 14.83
C GLN A 63 -2.49 -26.18 15.07
N ASN A 64 -1.20 -25.88 15.07
CA ASN A 64 -0.69 -24.53 15.13
C ASN A 64 -0.52 -23.93 13.75
N TYR A 65 -1.05 -22.72 13.55
CA TYR A 65 -0.91 -21.93 12.32
C TYR A 65 -0.01 -20.73 12.58
N SER A 66 1.05 -20.59 11.81
CA SER A 66 1.95 -19.44 11.93
C SER A 66 1.29 -18.18 11.39
N ILE A 67 1.40 -17.10 12.14
CA ILE A 67 1.00 -15.75 11.76
C ILE A 67 2.25 -14.88 11.69
N THR A 68 2.47 -14.22 10.55
CA THR A 68 3.46 -13.15 10.41
C THR A 68 2.73 -11.84 10.16
N VAL A 69 3.08 -10.79 10.90
CA VAL A 69 2.58 -9.44 10.68
C VAL A 69 3.72 -8.58 10.15
N GLY A 70 3.61 -8.16 8.90
CA GLY A 70 4.60 -7.32 8.22
C GLY A 70 4.54 -5.87 8.70
N GLY A 71 5.70 -5.29 9.00
CA GLY A 71 5.82 -3.88 9.35
C GLY A 71 5.67 -2.94 8.15
N GLY A 72 5.34 -1.67 8.39
CA GLY A 72 5.37 -0.63 7.36
C GLY A 72 6.79 -0.36 6.87
N GLY A 73 6.93 0.02 5.60
CA GLY A 73 8.18 0.47 5.00
C GLY A 73 8.61 1.83 5.56
N SER A 74 9.90 2.03 5.72
CA SER A 74 10.47 3.31 6.14
C SER A 74 10.32 4.36 5.04
N ARG A 75 10.08 5.62 5.42
CA ARG A 75 10.11 6.74 4.48
C ARG A 75 11.51 6.94 3.91
N GLY A 76 11.60 7.45 2.69
CA GLY A 76 12.84 7.92 2.10
C GLY A 76 13.42 9.12 2.87
N VAL A 77 14.75 9.21 2.95
CA VAL A 77 15.42 10.31 3.63
C VAL A 77 15.37 11.55 2.74
N GLY A 78 14.89 12.67 3.28
CA GLY A 78 14.94 13.99 2.66
C GLY A 78 16.23 14.73 3.06
N GLY A 79 16.58 15.79 2.32
CA GLY A 79 17.70 16.68 2.66
C GLY A 79 19.02 16.41 1.92
N SER A 80 19.12 15.33 1.18
CA SER A 80 20.20 15.09 0.21
C SER A 80 19.63 15.06 -1.21
N THR A 81 20.37 15.57 -2.18
CA THR A 81 20.14 15.29 -3.60
C THR A 81 21.07 14.14 -4.00
N PRO A 82 20.56 12.97 -4.42
CA PRO A 82 19.16 12.62 -4.69
C PRO A 82 18.34 12.26 -3.43
N GLY A 83 17.04 12.60 -3.44
CA GLY A 83 16.11 12.10 -2.45
C GLY A 83 15.91 10.59 -2.62
N ASN A 84 16.04 9.82 -1.54
CA ASN A 84 15.93 8.37 -1.60
C ASN A 84 14.45 7.91 -1.75
N PRO A 85 14.19 6.81 -2.45
CA PRO A 85 12.87 6.18 -2.40
C PRO A 85 12.57 5.71 -0.97
N GLY A 86 11.31 5.50 -0.68
CA GLY A 86 10.90 4.77 0.51
C GLY A 86 11.30 3.30 0.44
N SER A 87 11.02 2.57 1.50
CA SER A 87 11.18 1.11 1.53
C SER A 87 9.83 0.42 1.26
N GLN A 88 9.89 -0.78 0.70
CA GLN A 88 8.72 -1.64 0.59
C GLN A 88 8.22 -2.05 1.99
N GLY A 89 6.92 -2.24 2.14
CA GLY A 89 6.32 -2.79 3.35
C GLY A 89 6.63 -4.27 3.52
N GLY A 90 6.48 -4.76 4.74
CA GLY A 90 6.65 -6.18 5.07
C GLY A 90 5.44 -7.01 4.66
N THR A 91 5.69 -8.25 4.26
CA THR A 91 4.66 -9.26 3.96
C THR A 91 3.98 -9.75 5.24
N SER A 92 2.66 -9.89 5.21
CA SER A 92 1.89 -10.58 6.25
C SER A 92 1.44 -11.95 5.75
N THR A 93 1.46 -12.94 6.66
CA THR A 93 1.06 -14.31 6.33
C THR A 93 0.13 -14.91 7.36
N PHE A 94 -0.78 -15.74 6.90
CA PHE A 94 -1.55 -16.67 7.72
C PHE A 94 -1.52 -18.04 7.06
N SER A 95 -0.83 -19.00 7.68
CA SER A 95 -0.61 -20.31 7.07
C SER A 95 0.05 -20.18 5.69
N ASN A 96 -0.57 -20.68 4.64
CA ASN A 96 -0.13 -20.57 3.24
C ASN A 96 -0.66 -19.33 2.50
N ILE A 97 -1.43 -18.47 3.20
CA ILE A 97 -1.94 -17.24 2.63
C ILE A 97 -0.91 -16.14 2.87
N SER A 98 -0.46 -15.52 1.81
CA SER A 98 0.51 -14.42 1.86
C SER A 98 -0.06 -13.16 1.23
N SER A 99 0.07 -12.04 1.94
CA SER A 99 -0.27 -10.70 1.46
C SER A 99 1.00 -9.88 1.35
N ALA A 100 1.31 -9.36 0.18
CA ALA A 100 2.57 -8.67 -0.09
C ALA A 100 2.58 -7.25 0.50
N GLY A 101 3.72 -6.80 0.99
CA GLY A 101 3.90 -5.42 1.41
C GLY A 101 3.64 -4.41 0.30
N GLY A 102 3.23 -3.21 0.65
CA GLY A 102 3.02 -2.11 -0.29
C GLY A 102 4.32 -1.64 -0.94
N GLY A 103 4.24 -1.22 -2.19
CA GLY A 103 5.39 -0.70 -2.94
C GLY A 103 5.88 0.64 -2.40
N SER A 104 7.17 0.90 -2.50
CA SER A 104 7.79 2.15 -2.08
C SER A 104 7.39 3.32 -2.97
N GLY A 105 7.20 4.51 -2.41
CA GLY A 105 7.15 5.75 -3.16
C GLY A 105 8.51 6.12 -3.72
N ALA A 106 8.53 6.67 -4.93
CA ALA A 106 9.75 7.15 -5.59
C ALA A 106 10.34 8.36 -4.85
N GLY A 107 11.67 8.45 -4.77
CA GLY A 107 12.37 9.66 -4.30
C GLY A 107 12.51 10.69 -5.41
N PHE A 108 12.47 11.97 -5.07
CA PHE A 108 12.75 13.08 -6.01
C PHE A 108 14.23 13.41 -6.06
N SER A 109 14.74 13.74 -7.25
CA SER A 109 16.07 14.30 -7.39
C SER A 109 16.14 15.28 -8.55
N GLN A 110 16.69 16.47 -8.28
CA GLN A 110 16.97 17.46 -9.31
C GLN A 110 18.10 16.97 -10.21
N GLY A 111 17.89 17.05 -11.52
CA GLY A 111 18.94 16.70 -12.50
C GLY A 111 19.08 15.21 -12.82
N ILE A 112 18.29 14.33 -12.22
CA ILE A 112 18.28 12.91 -12.56
C ILE A 112 16.99 12.51 -13.30
N PRO A 113 16.98 11.36 -14.02
CA PRO A 113 15.79 10.81 -14.67
C PRO A 113 14.62 10.61 -13.69
N ALA A 114 13.41 10.62 -14.21
CA ALA A 114 12.21 10.31 -13.47
C ALA A 114 12.33 8.97 -12.74
N SER A 115 11.80 8.89 -11.52
CA SER A 115 11.84 7.69 -10.69
C SER A 115 10.46 7.03 -10.63
N ASN A 116 10.40 5.75 -10.96
CA ASN A 116 9.18 4.96 -10.87
C ASN A 116 8.88 4.55 -9.42
N GLY A 117 7.61 4.43 -9.13
CA GLY A 117 7.14 3.82 -7.89
C GLY A 117 7.49 2.35 -7.81
N GLY A 118 7.71 1.82 -6.61
CA GLY A 118 7.97 0.40 -6.35
C GLY A 118 6.71 -0.45 -6.51
N ALA A 119 6.87 -1.68 -7.01
CA ALA A 119 5.79 -2.65 -7.04
C ALA A 119 5.52 -3.26 -5.66
N GLY A 120 4.30 -3.76 -5.43
CA GLY A 120 3.92 -4.39 -4.16
C GLY A 120 2.50 -4.92 -4.14
N GLY A 121 1.95 -5.18 -2.96
CA GLY A 121 0.53 -5.49 -2.79
C GLY A 121 -0.34 -4.44 -3.45
N SER A 122 -0.12 -3.15 -3.10
CA SER A 122 -0.45 -2.01 -3.97
C SER A 122 0.84 -1.26 -4.31
N GLY A 123 0.90 -0.66 -5.49
CA GLY A 123 2.10 0.02 -6.00
C GLY A 123 2.31 1.41 -5.41
N GLY A 124 3.56 1.86 -5.31
CA GLY A 124 3.91 3.23 -4.90
C GLY A 124 3.78 4.24 -6.04
N GLY A 125 3.72 5.53 -5.70
CA GLY A 125 3.66 6.64 -6.64
C GLY A 125 5.02 6.95 -7.29
N GLY A 126 5.01 7.32 -8.57
CA GLY A 126 6.18 7.76 -9.30
C GLY A 126 6.43 9.27 -9.16
N VAL A 127 7.63 9.73 -9.52
CA VAL A 127 8.03 11.14 -9.54
C VAL A 127 8.65 11.50 -10.87
N ALA A 128 7.98 12.33 -11.64
CA ALA A 128 8.49 12.88 -12.90
C ALA A 128 9.51 13.98 -12.65
N THR A 129 10.39 14.18 -13.62
CA THR A 129 11.30 15.32 -13.69
C THR A 129 10.97 16.16 -14.89
N SER A 130 11.72 17.27 -15.13
CA SER A 130 11.40 18.29 -16.14
C SER A 130 11.06 17.76 -17.52
N ASN A 131 11.64 16.62 -17.94
CA ASN A 131 11.51 16.11 -19.30
C ASN A 131 11.10 14.63 -19.38
N ASN A 132 10.92 13.98 -18.25
CA ASN A 132 10.69 12.54 -18.21
C ASN A 132 9.45 12.19 -17.38
N THR A 133 8.62 11.31 -17.91
CA THR A 133 7.49 10.70 -17.19
C THR A 133 8.00 9.67 -16.19
N ALA A 134 7.26 9.46 -15.12
CA ALA A 134 7.43 8.34 -14.20
C ALA A 134 6.18 7.48 -14.16
N SER A 135 6.35 6.19 -14.10
CA SER A 135 5.26 5.25 -13.87
C SER A 135 5.03 5.05 -12.38
N GLY A 136 3.78 4.85 -12.00
CA GLY A 136 3.46 4.25 -10.70
C GLY A 136 3.92 2.79 -10.65
N GLY A 137 4.16 2.29 -9.46
CA GLY A 137 4.49 0.89 -9.23
C GLY A 137 3.31 -0.03 -9.56
N ALA A 138 3.61 -1.24 -10.00
CA ALA A 138 2.59 -2.26 -10.21
C ALA A 138 2.01 -2.73 -8.86
N GLY A 139 0.69 -2.77 -8.77
CA GLY A 139 -0.03 -3.45 -7.70
C GLY A 139 -0.21 -4.93 -7.99
N ASN A 140 -0.80 -5.67 -7.05
CA ASN A 140 -1.00 -7.10 -7.14
C ASN A 140 0.29 -7.87 -7.52
N THR A 141 1.39 -7.51 -6.87
CA THR A 141 2.71 -8.10 -7.12
C THR A 141 3.27 -8.72 -5.82
N PRO A 142 3.52 -10.04 -5.77
CA PRO A 142 3.19 -11.02 -6.81
C PRO A 142 1.69 -11.13 -7.08
N SER A 143 1.33 -11.56 -8.28
CA SER A 143 -0.08 -11.68 -8.70
C SER A 143 -0.84 -12.70 -7.86
N THR A 144 -2.03 -12.31 -7.42
CA THR A 144 -2.97 -13.18 -6.69
C THR A 144 -4.37 -13.07 -7.28
N SER A 145 -5.19 -14.09 -7.05
CA SER A 145 -6.62 -14.08 -7.34
C SER A 145 -7.39 -14.40 -6.05
N PRO A 146 -8.33 -13.53 -5.59
CA PRO A 146 -8.55 -12.15 -6.06
C PRO A 146 -7.32 -11.25 -5.92
N SER A 147 -7.30 -10.12 -6.66
CA SER A 147 -6.23 -9.11 -6.55
C SER A 147 -6.08 -8.62 -5.12
N GLN A 148 -4.83 -8.48 -4.65
CA GLN A 148 -4.52 -7.97 -3.32
C GLN A 148 -4.33 -6.44 -3.26
N GLY A 149 -4.37 -5.75 -4.42
CA GLY A 149 -4.23 -4.30 -4.49
C GLY A 149 -4.07 -3.77 -5.91
N ASN A 150 -3.90 -2.47 -6.05
CA ASN A 150 -3.90 -1.76 -7.32
C ASN A 150 -2.60 -0.97 -7.57
N ASN A 151 -2.41 -0.51 -8.81
CA ASN A 151 -1.23 0.26 -9.21
C ASN A 151 -1.18 1.62 -8.49
N GLY A 152 0.03 2.11 -8.29
CA GLY A 152 0.27 3.50 -7.92
C GLY A 152 0.08 4.45 -9.10
N GLY A 153 -0.02 5.74 -8.83
CA GLY A 153 -0.12 6.79 -9.84
C GLY A 153 1.21 7.07 -10.53
N GLY A 154 1.16 7.29 -11.83
CA GLY A 154 2.27 7.81 -12.62
C GLY A 154 2.29 9.34 -12.61
N SER A 155 3.42 9.94 -12.92
CA SER A 155 3.60 11.37 -13.02
C SER A 155 4.09 11.75 -14.42
N SER A 156 3.49 12.79 -14.99
CA SER A 156 3.89 13.33 -16.30
C SER A 156 4.70 14.62 -16.13
N PRO A 157 5.65 14.93 -17.04
CA PRO A 157 6.33 16.20 -17.03
C PRO A 157 5.34 17.31 -17.38
N THR A 158 5.02 18.18 -16.45
CA THR A 158 4.12 19.33 -16.66
C THR A 158 4.88 20.64 -16.83
N ARG A 159 6.11 20.60 -17.33
CA ARG A 159 6.97 21.78 -17.36
C ARG A 159 6.95 22.51 -18.70
N ALA A 160 6.36 23.69 -18.66
CA ALA A 160 6.94 24.81 -19.38
C ALA A 160 8.13 25.32 -18.53
N SER A 161 9.30 25.47 -19.16
CA SER A 161 10.60 25.90 -18.59
C SER A 161 10.58 26.69 -17.27
N GLY A 162 11.30 26.24 -16.31
CA GLY A 162 12.04 27.04 -15.34
C GLY A 162 11.52 27.20 -13.92
N SER A 163 10.23 27.14 -13.62
CA SER A 163 9.74 27.51 -12.28
C SER A 163 8.39 26.93 -11.88
N ALA A 164 7.92 25.90 -12.56
CA ALA A 164 6.60 25.33 -12.23
C ALA A 164 6.67 24.50 -10.93
N PRO A 165 5.63 24.59 -10.10
CA PRO A 165 5.49 23.72 -8.93
C PRO A 165 5.48 22.24 -9.36
N ILE A 166 6.15 21.39 -8.57
CA ILE A 166 6.26 19.96 -8.82
C ILE A 166 5.34 19.24 -7.84
N ALA A 167 4.51 18.33 -8.35
CA ALA A 167 3.76 17.40 -7.50
C ALA A 167 4.14 15.95 -7.86
N ALA A 168 4.40 15.16 -6.83
CA ALA A 168 4.64 13.74 -6.96
C ALA A 168 3.32 12.97 -6.96
N SER A 169 3.33 11.79 -7.55
CA SER A 169 2.17 10.92 -7.60
C SER A 169 1.92 10.15 -6.31
N VAL A 170 0.75 9.63 -6.21
CA VAL A 170 0.20 8.97 -5.02
C VAL A 170 0.35 7.45 -5.10
N GLY A 171 0.32 6.78 -3.97
CA GLY A 171 0.29 5.32 -3.90
C GLY A 171 -1.08 4.74 -4.27
N GLY A 172 -1.09 3.51 -4.76
CA GLY A 172 -2.30 2.70 -4.91
C GLY A 172 -2.80 2.17 -3.57
N GLY A 173 -4.09 1.93 -3.47
CA GLY A 173 -4.72 1.25 -2.34
C GLY A 173 -5.29 -0.11 -2.73
N ALA A 174 -5.79 -0.86 -1.75
CA ALA A 174 -6.39 -2.17 -2.01
C ALA A 174 -7.71 -2.09 -2.76
N GLY A 175 -8.48 -1.01 -2.57
CA GLY A 175 -9.77 -0.79 -3.23
C GLY A 175 -9.70 -0.02 -4.55
N ALA A 176 -8.68 0.84 -4.73
CA ALA A 176 -8.53 1.66 -5.93
C ALA A 176 -7.08 1.94 -6.27
N ALA A 177 -6.79 2.19 -7.55
CA ALA A 177 -5.49 2.66 -8.00
C ALA A 177 -5.22 4.09 -7.53
N GLY A 178 -3.95 4.45 -7.42
CA GLY A 178 -3.53 5.83 -7.23
C GLY A 178 -3.76 6.64 -8.50
N THR A 179 -4.14 7.91 -8.35
CA THR A 179 -4.35 8.81 -9.48
C THR A 179 -3.04 9.29 -10.09
N ASN A 180 -3.02 9.46 -11.40
CA ASN A 180 -1.86 10.02 -12.10
C ASN A 180 -1.79 11.53 -11.88
N THR A 181 -0.60 12.05 -11.63
CA THR A 181 -0.35 13.48 -11.51
C THR A 181 0.06 14.03 -12.87
N ASN A 182 -0.80 14.82 -13.48
CA ASN A 182 -0.58 15.45 -14.77
C ASN A 182 -0.64 16.98 -14.74
N THR A 183 -0.78 17.58 -13.56
CA THR A 183 -0.84 19.03 -13.35
C THR A 183 0.02 19.44 -12.16
N ALA A 184 0.45 20.71 -12.15
CA ALA A 184 1.19 21.31 -11.06
C ALA A 184 0.39 21.41 -9.74
N ASN A 185 -0.92 21.23 -9.79
CA ASN A 185 -1.80 21.30 -8.63
C ASN A 185 -2.01 19.87 -8.09
N GLY A 186 -1.38 19.56 -6.96
CA GLY A 186 -1.38 18.26 -6.33
C GLY A 186 -2.71 17.85 -5.66
N ASN A 187 -3.85 18.11 -6.28
CA ASN A 187 -5.16 17.68 -5.79
C ASN A 187 -5.45 16.19 -6.07
N ASN A 188 -4.41 15.36 -6.00
CA ASN A 188 -4.55 13.92 -6.17
C ASN A 188 -4.77 13.26 -4.81
N THR A 189 -5.45 12.15 -4.83
CA THR A 189 -5.71 11.34 -3.64
C THR A 189 -5.11 9.94 -3.83
N GLY A 190 -4.45 9.45 -2.82
CA GLY A 190 -3.99 8.07 -2.77
C GLY A 190 -5.15 7.11 -3.02
N GLY A 191 -4.86 5.96 -3.60
CA GLY A 191 -5.87 4.94 -3.87
C GLY A 191 -6.60 4.56 -2.59
N ALA A 192 -7.92 4.49 -2.65
CA ALA A 192 -8.73 4.07 -1.50
C ALA A 192 -8.38 2.64 -1.08
N GLY A 193 -8.43 2.37 0.21
CA GLY A 193 -8.34 1.02 0.74
C GLY A 193 -9.60 0.19 0.49
N ALA A 194 -9.55 -1.08 0.84
CA ALA A 194 -10.68 -2.00 0.79
C ALA A 194 -11.38 -2.12 2.14
N ALA A 195 -12.70 -2.20 2.12
CA ALA A 195 -13.50 -2.34 3.33
C ALA A 195 -13.67 -3.82 3.72
N SER A 196 -13.73 -4.07 5.03
CA SER A 196 -14.09 -5.37 5.60
C SER A 196 -14.89 -5.18 6.87
N SER A 197 -15.89 -6.02 7.07
CA SER A 197 -16.71 -6.08 8.28
C SER A 197 -16.36 -7.24 9.22
N ILE A 198 -15.24 -7.90 9.00
CA ILE A 198 -14.79 -9.06 9.81
C ILE A 198 -14.68 -8.75 11.31
N LEU A 199 -14.50 -7.48 11.67
CA LEU A 199 -14.46 -7.02 13.05
C LEU A 199 -15.83 -6.67 13.65
N GLY A 200 -16.93 -7.02 12.96
CA GLY A 200 -18.30 -6.70 13.39
C GLY A 200 -18.80 -5.33 12.93
N SER A 201 -17.92 -4.45 12.51
CA SER A 201 -18.22 -3.16 11.89
C SER A 201 -17.36 -2.98 10.64
N SER A 202 -17.81 -2.17 9.68
CA SER A 202 -17.04 -1.91 8.46
C SER A 202 -15.85 -0.99 8.76
N PHE A 203 -14.66 -1.45 8.45
CA PHE A 203 -13.41 -0.68 8.48
C PHE A 203 -12.75 -0.74 7.11
N THR A 204 -12.10 0.36 6.72
CA THR A 204 -11.30 0.41 5.49
C THR A 204 -9.82 0.21 5.84
N PHE A 205 -9.12 -0.61 5.07
CA PHE A 205 -7.71 -0.97 5.26
C PHE A 205 -6.91 -0.76 3.99
N SER A 206 -5.62 -0.50 4.14
CA SER A 206 -4.66 -0.52 3.03
C SER A 206 -4.89 0.58 1.98
N GLY A 207 -5.08 1.82 2.43
CA GLY A 207 -5.08 3.00 1.57
C GLY A 207 -3.66 3.35 1.11
N GLY A 208 -3.54 3.97 -0.08
CA GLY A 208 -2.27 4.48 -0.60
C GLY A 208 -1.88 5.84 -0.02
N GLY A 209 -0.60 6.12 0.10
CA GLY A 209 -0.06 7.38 0.61
C GLY A 209 -0.20 8.53 -0.37
N GLY A 210 -0.22 9.77 0.14
CA GLY A 210 -0.17 11.00 -0.64
C GLY A 210 1.22 11.27 -1.21
N GLY A 211 1.28 12.07 -2.26
CA GLY A 211 2.53 12.54 -2.87
C GLY A 211 2.94 13.91 -2.34
N GLY A 212 4.24 14.16 -2.25
CA GLY A 212 4.81 15.44 -1.87
C GLY A 212 4.68 16.49 -2.96
N ALA A 213 4.86 17.77 -2.59
CA ALA A 213 4.82 18.89 -3.52
C ALA A 213 5.91 19.93 -3.21
N LEU A 214 6.26 20.76 -4.19
CA LEU A 214 7.22 21.89 -4.06
C LEU A 214 6.62 23.19 -4.61
N GLY A 215 7.04 24.29 -4.03
CA GLY A 215 6.63 25.64 -4.45
C GLY A 215 5.18 25.94 -4.04
N THR A 216 4.38 26.41 -4.95
CA THR A 216 2.95 26.70 -4.73
C THR A 216 2.02 25.52 -4.96
N ALA A 217 2.58 24.33 -5.30
CA ALA A 217 1.79 23.10 -5.45
C ALA A 217 1.32 22.61 -4.07
N THR A 218 0.14 22.03 -4.05
CA THR A 218 -0.42 21.38 -2.86
C THR A 218 0.01 19.90 -2.84
N ALA A 219 0.45 19.41 -1.68
CA ALA A 219 0.69 18.00 -1.50
C ALA A 219 -0.63 17.21 -1.63
N SER A 220 -0.52 16.01 -2.16
CA SER A 220 -1.64 15.11 -2.36
C SER A 220 -2.04 14.44 -1.04
N SER A 221 -3.33 14.15 -0.88
CA SER A 221 -3.84 13.44 0.30
C SER A 221 -3.63 11.93 0.18
N GLY A 222 -3.51 11.26 1.32
CA GLY A 222 -3.59 9.80 1.36
C GLY A 222 -5.01 9.29 1.09
N GLY A 223 -5.11 8.04 0.66
CA GLY A 223 -6.37 7.33 0.47
C GLY A 223 -6.99 6.89 1.81
N SER A 224 -8.30 6.68 1.82
CA SER A 224 -8.99 6.13 2.99
C SER A 224 -8.43 4.76 3.38
N GLY A 225 -8.40 4.46 4.68
CA GLY A 225 -7.89 3.18 5.19
C GLY A 225 -6.41 3.17 5.55
N GLY A 226 -5.86 4.33 5.98
CA GLY A 226 -4.51 4.46 6.52
C GLY A 226 -3.45 4.89 5.52
N GLY A 227 -3.84 5.54 4.41
CA GLY A 227 -2.91 6.25 3.54
C GLY A 227 -2.36 7.50 4.26
N GLY A 228 -1.01 7.64 4.36
CA GLY A 228 -0.32 8.80 4.93
C GLY A 228 0.01 9.85 3.87
#